data_3b5e147d1078764c4a229b2f3ee3fab2
#
_entry.id   3b5e147d1078764c4a229b2f3ee3fab2
#
_cell.length_a   1.000
_cell.length_b   1.000
_cell.length_c   1.000
_cell.angle_alpha   90.00
_cell.angle_beta   90.00
_cell.angle_gamma   90.00
#
_symmetry.space_group_name_H-M   'P 1'
#
loop_
_entity.id
_entity.type
_entity.pdbx_description
1 polymer ?
#
loop_
_entity_poly.entity_id
_entity_poly.type
_entity_poly.pdbx_seq_one_letter_code
_entity_poly.pdbx_strand_id
1 'polypeptide(L)'
;MTNKHELENEIRFEDVAALTKDTNEQPGIAKPELTQSERNDQVLPQPLVKIVNYKTGDVTQASLAQLNQQMRDFRKVILLIEDQPAFSDTCTKALHELGYDGVQLITHVMEAENHLDDIVSNLTEAPAAIVLDLGLGMDSGFTLLRKCHAEPRLQQVPILVWTKHTDDLSKTFSNYLGAKDFLVKSGDPQELRDALKRLMVPTAAQTSKTA
;
A
#
# COMPACT_ATOMS: atom_id res chain seq x y z
N MET A 1 19.74 -34.99 -5.78
CA MET A 1 20.13 -33.76 -6.50
C MET A 1 19.12 -32.70 -6.11
N THR A 2 19.44 -31.97 -5.07
CA THR A 2 18.58 -30.96 -4.42
C THR A 2 18.80 -29.61 -5.12
N ASN A 3 17.71 -29.02 -5.55
CA ASN A 3 17.67 -27.79 -6.34
C ASN A 3 17.97 -26.58 -5.44
N LYS A 4 19.08 -25.91 -5.74
CA LYS A 4 19.68 -24.79 -5.01
C LYS A 4 19.28 -23.49 -5.70
N HIS A 5 18.02 -23.05 -5.55
CA HIS A 5 17.54 -21.77 -6.10
C HIS A 5 16.39 -21.13 -5.30
N GLU A 6 16.52 -21.17 -3.98
CA GLU A 6 15.66 -20.32 -3.12
C GLU A 6 16.56 -19.83 -2.00
N LEU A 7 17.03 -18.61 -2.13
CA LEU A 7 17.55 -17.74 -1.07
C LEU A 7 18.47 -16.69 -1.74
N GLU A 8 17.95 -15.51 -1.96
CA GLU A 8 18.73 -14.28 -2.10
C GLU A 8 17.80 -13.10 -2.46
N ASN A 9 17.02 -12.69 -1.47
CA ASN A 9 16.42 -11.34 -1.44
C ASN A 9 16.53 -10.77 -0.01
N GLU A 10 17.68 -10.95 0.64
CA GLU A 10 17.99 -10.20 1.85
C GLU A 10 18.86 -8.99 1.49
N ILE A 11 18.24 -7.80 1.53
CA ILE A 11 18.98 -6.55 1.62
C ILE A 11 19.50 -6.50 3.06
N ARG A 12 20.79 -6.69 3.27
CA ARG A 12 21.42 -6.53 4.59
C ARG A 12 21.46 -5.05 4.96
N PHE A 13 20.77 -4.70 6.02
CA PHE A 13 20.74 -3.35 6.57
C PHE A 13 22.10 -2.83 7.08
N GLU A 14 23.12 -3.69 7.16
CA GLU A 14 24.45 -3.33 7.64
C GLU A 14 25.24 -2.46 6.65
N ASP A 15 24.92 -2.50 5.36
CA ASP A 15 25.63 -1.73 4.33
C ASP A 15 25.17 -0.26 4.22
N VAL A 16 24.04 0.10 4.84
CA VAL A 16 23.52 1.48 4.79
C VAL A 16 24.13 2.38 5.87
N ALA A 17 24.67 1.80 6.93
CA ALA A 17 25.27 2.55 8.07
C ALA A 17 26.69 3.08 7.79
N ALA A 18 27.36 2.60 6.73
CA ALA A 18 28.73 3.00 6.40
C ALA A 18 28.85 4.29 5.58
N LEU A 19 27.73 4.83 5.06
CA LEU A 19 27.73 6.00 4.14
C LEU A 19 27.51 7.34 4.84
N THR A 20 27.42 7.39 6.18
CA THR A 20 27.16 8.65 6.92
C THR A 20 28.37 9.19 7.71
N LYS A 21 29.58 8.66 7.47
CA LYS A 21 30.78 9.15 8.17
C LYS A 21 31.80 9.67 7.18
N ASP A 22 31.57 10.83 6.63
CA ASP A 22 32.63 11.75 6.16
C ASP A 22 32.04 13.16 5.97
N THR A 23 31.86 13.88 7.06
CA THR A 23 31.83 15.35 7.05
C THR A 23 32.98 15.85 7.88
N ASN A 24 34.03 16.19 7.17
CA ASN A 24 35.22 16.85 7.69
C ASN A 24 34.85 18.23 8.21
N GLU A 25 34.83 18.42 9.52
CA GLU A 25 34.69 19.72 10.17
C GLU A 25 36.02 20.49 10.01
N GLN A 26 36.03 21.54 9.25
CA GLN A 26 37.05 22.62 9.32
C GLN A 26 36.52 23.78 10.17
N PRO A 27 37.30 24.26 11.18
CA PRO A 27 36.89 25.37 12.01
C PRO A 27 37.19 26.73 11.36
N GLY A 28 36.20 27.61 11.36
CA GLY A 28 36.42 29.04 11.35
C GLY A 28 36.21 29.81 10.06
N ILE A 29 34.95 29.87 9.57
CA ILE A 29 34.50 31.01 8.76
C ILE A 29 33.11 31.42 9.27
N ALA A 30 32.99 32.65 9.80
CA ALA A 30 31.73 33.24 10.22
C ALA A 30 30.77 33.30 9.02
N LYS A 31 29.62 32.64 9.13
CA LYS A 31 28.56 32.70 8.12
C LYS A 31 27.84 34.05 8.20
N PRO A 32 27.60 34.76 7.08
CA PRO A 32 26.76 35.96 7.09
C PRO A 32 25.32 35.55 7.51
N GLU A 33 24.71 36.33 8.39
CA GLU A 33 23.29 36.16 8.75
C GLU A 33 22.43 36.55 7.55
N LEU A 34 21.76 35.56 6.96
CA LEU A 34 20.76 35.76 5.89
C LEU A 34 19.47 36.33 6.49
N THR A 35 18.91 37.35 5.85
CA THR A 35 17.63 37.93 6.24
C THR A 35 16.46 36.95 6.07
N GLN A 36 15.35 37.13 6.80
CA GLN A 36 14.19 36.21 6.78
C GLN A 36 13.57 36.07 5.38
N SER A 37 13.77 37.06 4.49
CA SER A 37 13.29 37.01 3.10
C SER A 37 14.10 36.05 2.23
N GLU A 38 15.39 35.88 2.49
CA GLU A 38 16.26 35.00 1.70
C GLU A 38 16.17 33.52 2.11
N ARG A 39 15.49 33.22 3.25
CA ARG A 39 15.30 31.83 3.73
C ARG A 39 14.14 31.09 3.05
N ASN A 40 13.26 31.81 2.34
CA ASN A 40 12.02 31.20 1.81
C ASN A 40 12.11 30.66 0.39
N ASP A 41 13.19 30.96 -0.38
CA ASP A 41 13.27 30.58 -1.79
C ASP A 41 14.39 29.59 -2.17
N GLN A 42 15.19 29.13 -1.20
CA GLN A 42 16.17 28.08 -1.48
C GLN A 42 15.63 26.71 -1.07
N VAL A 43 14.85 26.08 -1.95
CA VAL A 43 14.67 24.64 -1.94
C VAL A 43 16.05 24.03 -2.24
N LEU A 44 16.79 23.67 -1.20
CA LEU A 44 18.05 22.94 -1.35
C LEU A 44 17.79 21.69 -2.20
N PRO A 45 18.57 21.46 -3.27
CA PRO A 45 18.40 20.26 -4.08
C PRO A 45 18.52 19.05 -3.17
N GLN A 46 17.46 18.22 -3.19
CA GLN A 46 17.44 16.99 -2.41
C GLN A 46 18.59 16.09 -2.86
N PRO A 47 19.34 15.47 -1.94
CA PRO A 47 20.44 14.60 -2.30
C PRO A 47 19.91 13.44 -3.16
N LEU A 48 20.55 13.20 -4.29
CA LEU A 48 20.23 12.07 -5.17
C LEU A 48 21.03 10.86 -4.74
N VAL A 49 20.34 9.74 -4.55
CA VAL A 49 20.93 8.45 -4.23
C VAL A 49 21.06 7.65 -5.53
N LYS A 50 22.23 7.05 -5.75
CA LYS A 50 22.44 6.13 -6.86
C LYS A 50 21.96 4.75 -6.46
N ILE A 51 21.06 4.19 -7.26
CA ILE A 51 20.53 2.84 -7.10
C ILE A 51 21.13 1.98 -8.21
N VAL A 52 21.82 0.91 -7.83
CA VAL A 52 22.42 -0.04 -8.79
C VAL A 52 21.57 -1.31 -8.80
N ASN A 53 21.06 -1.68 -9.95
CA ASN A 53 20.43 -2.98 -10.12
C ASN A 53 21.51 -4.05 -10.28
N TYR A 54 21.71 -4.89 -9.27
CA TYR A 54 22.76 -5.93 -9.26
C TYR A 54 22.57 -7.02 -10.32
N LYS A 55 21.37 -7.17 -10.89
CA LYS A 55 21.11 -8.16 -11.95
C LYS A 55 21.44 -7.63 -13.34
N THR A 56 21.19 -6.35 -13.59
CA THR A 56 21.38 -5.74 -14.92
C THR A 56 22.56 -4.78 -14.97
N GLY A 57 23.09 -4.34 -13.84
CA GLY A 57 24.12 -3.30 -13.75
C GLY A 57 23.61 -1.87 -14.01
N ASP A 58 22.30 -1.71 -14.22
CA ASP A 58 21.72 -0.39 -14.48
C ASP A 58 21.82 0.51 -13.24
N VAL A 59 22.17 1.77 -13.47
CA VAL A 59 22.26 2.79 -12.43
C VAL A 59 21.17 3.81 -12.64
N THR A 60 20.27 3.93 -11.64
CA THR A 60 19.24 4.98 -11.58
C THR A 60 19.54 5.94 -10.45
N GLN A 61 19.06 7.18 -10.59
CA GLN A 61 19.17 8.18 -9.53
C GLN A 61 17.76 8.52 -9.04
N ALA A 62 17.57 8.51 -7.73
CA ALA A 62 16.32 8.93 -7.11
C ALA A 62 16.60 9.87 -5.94
N SER A 63 15.72 10.82 -5.68
CA SER A 63 15.80 11.60 -4.45
C SER A 63 15.47 10.72 -3.25
N LEU A 64 15.99 11.08 -2.08
CA LEU A 64 15.69 10.36 -0.83
C LEU A 64 14.18 10.31 -0.55
N ALA A 65 13.44 11.37 -0.94
CA ALA A 65 11.99 11.42 -0.82
C ALA A 65 11.30 10.39 -1.74
N GLN A 66 11.77 10.23 -2.98
CA GLN A 66 11.26 9.21 -3.91
C GLN A 66 11.57 7.81 -3.42
N LEU A 67 12.78 7.59 -2.91
CA LEU A 67 13.17 6.29 -2.33
C LEU A 67 12.31 5.95 -1.12
N ASN A 68 12.12 6.89 -0.20
CA ASN A 68 11.28 6.72 0.97
C ASN A 68 9.79 6.50 0.59
N GLN A 69 9.33 7.09 -0.50
CA GLN A 69 7.99 6.85 -1.02
C GLN A 69 7.88 5.44 -1.61
N GLN A 70 8.83 5.02 -2.43
CA GLN A 70 8.88 3.65 -2.95
C GLN A 70 8.97 2.61 -1.84
N MET A 71 9.79 2.86 -0.79
CA MET A 71 9.88 1.97 0.36
C MET A 71 8.57 1.90 1.15
N ARG A 72 7.83 3.01 1.26
CA ARG A 72 6.48 3.00 1.85
C ARG A 72 5.49 2.23 0.99
N ASP A 73 5.57 2.38 -0.32
CA ASP A 73 4.70 1.67 -1.27
C ASP A 73 4.99 0.16 -1.28
N PHE A 74 6.25 -0.24 -1.12
CA PHE A 74 6.67 -1.64 -0.98
C PHE A 74 6.18 -2.32 0.31
N ARG A 75 5.92 -1.54 1.37
CA ARG A 75 5.40 -2.04 2.66
C ARG A 75 3.87 -2.04 2.75
N LYS A 76 3.18 -1.64 1.70
CA LYS A 76 1.72 -1.60 1.70
C LYS A 76 1.16 -3.00 1.57
N VAL A 77 0.68 -3.54 2.68
CA VAL A 77 -0.11 -4.78 2.66
C VAL A 77 -1.48 -4.48 2.08
N ILE A 78 -1.91 -5.28 1.12
CA ILE A 78 -3.29 -5.33 0.63
C ILE A 78 -3.99 -6.45 1.36
N LEU A 79 -5.08 -6.13 2.06
CA LEU A 79 -5.92 -7.14 2.69
C LEU A 79 -6.93 -7.67 1.67
N LEU A 80 -6.81 -8.94 1.30
CA LEU A 80 -7.75 -9.64 0.42
C LEU A 80 -8.64 -10.56 1.24
N ILE A 81 -9.95 -10.34 1.23
CA ILE A 81 -10.94 -11.13 1.94
C ILE A 81 -11.79 -11.88 0.92
N GLU A 82 -11.50 -13.17 0.73
CA GLU A 82 -12.03 -14.01 -0.34
C GLU A 82 -11.94 -15.49 0.05
N ASP A 83 -13.05 -16.22 0.03
CA ASP A 83 -13.12 -17.63 0.42
C ASP A 83 -12.87 -18.60 -0.75
N GLN A 84 -12.97 -18.13 -2.00
CA GLN A 84 -12.82 -18.99 -3.18
C GLN A 84 -11.39 -18.91 -3.75
N PRO A 85 -10.61 -20.01 -3.76
CA PRO A 85 -9.21 -20.01 -4.19
C PRO A 85 -9.01 -19.45 -5.61
N ALA A 86 -9.90 -19.77 -6.55
CA ALA A 86 -9.77 -19.31 -7.93
C ALA A 86 -9.83 -17.78 -8.06
N PHE A 87 -10.59 -17.09 -7.20
CA PHE A 87 -10.65 -15.63 -7.19
C PHE A 87 -9.51 -15.02 -6.38
N SER A 88 -9.15 -15.61 -5.24
CA SER A 88 -7.99 -15.13 -4.47
C SER A 88 -6.70 -15.23 -5.28
N ASP A 89 -6.48 -16.32 -6.02
CA ASP A 89 -5.34 -16.48 -6.93
C ASP A 89 -5.35 -15.44 -8.06
N THR A 90 -6.53 -15.20 -8.66
CA THR A 90 -6.69 -14.20 -9.72
C THR A 90 -6.37 -12.80 -9.21
N CYS A 91 -6.89 -12.43 -8.04
CA CYS A 91 -6.64 -11.11 -7.45
C CYS A 91 -5.18 -10.95 -7.03
N THR A 92 -4.61 -11.95 -6.38
CA THR A 92 -3.19 -11.94 -5.96
C THR A 92 -2.28 -11.77 -7.18
N LYS A 93 -2.53 -12.52 -8.26
CA LYS A 93 -1.78 -12.38 -9.51
C LYS A 93 -1.90 -10.97 -10.09
N ALA A 94 -3.11 -10.41 -10.14
CA ALA A 94 -3.34 -9.06 -10.65
C ALA A 94 -2.61 -8.00 -9.80
N LEU A 95 -2.58 -8.16 -8.48
CA LEU A 95 -1.83 -7.30 -7.56
C LEU A 95 -0.32 -7.39 -7.79
N HIS A 96 0.23 -8.60 -7.94
CA HIS A 96 1.65 -8.79 -8.25
C HIS A 96 2.04 -8.18 -9.60
N GLU A 97 1.21 -8.32 -10.63
CA GLU A 97 1.41 -7.67 -11.94
C GLU A 97 1.43 -6.14 -11.84
N LEU A 98 0.78 -5.56 -10.83
CA LEU A 98 0.78 -4.14 -10.53
C LEU A 98 1.91 -3.71 -9.57
N GLY A 99 2.77 -4.66 -9.13
CA GLY A 99 3.90 -4.41 -8.24
C GLY A 99 3.58 -4.40 -6.75
N TYR A 100 2.45 -5.00 -6.34
CA TYR A 100 2.08 -5.16 -4.93
C TYR A 100 2.34 -6.59 -4.47
N ASP A 101 3.45 -6.83 -3.78
CA ASP A 101 3.83 -8.17 -3.30
C ASP A 101 3.26 -8.51 -1.91
N GLY A 102 2.94 -7.50 -1.11
CA GLY A 102 2.38 -7.67 0.23
C GLY A 102 0.87 -7.93 0.19
N VAL A 103 0.45 -9.17 -0.12
CA VAL A 103 -0.97 -9.56 -0.08
C VAL A 103 -1.23 -10.46 1.12
N GLN A 104 -2.12 -10.01 2.00
CA GLN A 104 -2.62 -10.83 3.12
C GLN A 104 -4.00 -11.35 2.76
N LEU A 105 -4.11 -12.67 2.58
CA LEU A 105 -5.38 -13.34 2.31
C LEU A 105 -6.04 -13.78 3.62
N ILE A 106 -7.32 -13.45 3.77
CA ILE A 106 -8.20 -13.97 4.81
C ILE A 106 -9.43 -14.59 4.13
N THR A 107 -9.80 -15.80 4.54
CA THR A 107 -10.86 -16.57 3.88
C THR A 107 -12.16 -16.68 4.70
N HIS A 108 -12.15 -16.22 5.96
CA HIS A 108 -13.30 -16.34 6.87
C HIS A 108 -13.65 -14.99 7.50
N VAL A 109 -14.96 -14.71 7.61
CA VAL A 109 -15.45 -13.44 8.16
C VAL A 109 -14.96 -13.21 9.59
N MET A 110 -15.02 -14.24 10.46
CA MET A 110 -14.60 -14.11 11.86
C MET A 110 -13.09 -13.75 11.99
N GLU A 111 -12.23 -14.34 11.15
CA GLU A 111 -10.81 -14.01 11.11
C GLU A 111 -10.60 -12.56 10.64
N ALA A 112 -11.34 -12.15 9.62
CA ALA A 112 -11.30 -10.77 9.11
C ALA A 112 -11.81 -9.77 10.18
N GLU A 113 -12.87 -10.08 10.91
CA GLU A 113 -13.37 -9.24 12.00
C GLU A 113 -12.32 -9.05 13.09
N ASN A 114 -11.66 -10.14 13.52
CA ASN A 114 -10.58 -10.08 14.51
C ASN A 114 -9.40 -9.25 14.01
N HIS A 115 -9.00 -9.44 12.76
CA HIS A 115 -7.93 -8.65 12.15
C HIS A 115 -8.27 -7.14 12.08
N LEU A 116 -9.51 -6.80 11.73
CA LEU A 116 -9.98 -5.41 11.75
C LEU A 116 -10.01 -4.84 13.18
N ASP A 117 -10.34 -5.65 14.20
CA ASP A 117 -10.28 -5.24 15.61
C ASP A 117 -8.84 -4.96 16.07
N ASP A 118 -7.89 -5.76 15.62
CA ASP A 118 -6.46 -5.54 15.88
C ASP A 118 -5.98 -4.22 15.27
N ILE A 119 -6.46 -3.86 14.06
CA ILE A 119 -6.18 -2.56 13.45
C ILE A 119 -6.78 -1.41 14.28
N VAL A 120 -8.04 -1.54 14.68
CA VAL A 120 -8.73 -0.52 15.50
C VAL A 120 -8.01 -0.32 16.83
N SER A 121 -7.56 -1.40 17.45
CA SER A 121 -6.83 -1.41 18.73
C SER A 121 -5.35 -1.03 18.63
N ASN A 122 -4.83 -0.69 17.47
CA ASN A 122 -3.41 -0.41 17.21
C ASN A 122 -2.46 -1.61 17.48
N LEU A 123 -2.95 -2.84 17.42
CA LEU A 123 -2.14 -4.04 17.55
C LEU A 123 -1.47 -4.41 16.22
N THR A 124 -2.06 -3.96 15.10
CA THR A 124 -1.49 -4.10 13.76
C THR A 124 -1.69 -2.82 12.93
N GLU A 125 -0.90 -2.66 11.89
CA GLU A 125 -1.01 -1.52 10.98
C GLU A 125 -2.21 -1.68 10.04
N ALA A 126 -2.83 -0.55 9.65
CA ALA A 126 -3.89 -0.57 8.66
C ALA A 126 -3.32 -0.92 7.27
N PRO A 127 -4.03 -1.75 6.48
CA PRO A 127 -3.59 -2.09 5.13
C PRO A 127 -3.68 -0.88 4.20
N ALA A 128 -2.95 -0.93 3.09
CA ALA A 128 -3.01 0.12 2.07
C ALA A 128 -4.36 0.16 1.35
N ALA A 129 -5.00 -0.99 1.23
CA ALA A 129 -6.34 -1.16 0.67
C ALA A 129 -6.94 -2.50 1.13
N ILE A 130 -8.26 -2.62 1.01
CA ILE A 130 -9.00 -3.86 1.21
C ILE A 130 -9.70 -4.23 -0.09
N VAL A 131 -9.55 -5.49 -0.53
CA VAL A 131 -10.38 -6.11 -1.56
C VAL A 131 -11.31 -7.09 -0.86
N LEU A 132 -12.62 -6.90 -0.98
CA LEU A 132 -13.62 -7.60 -0.19
C LEU A 132 -14.66 -8.28 -1.08
N ASP A 133 -14.83 -9.59 -0.94
CA ASP A 133 -16.04 -10.27 -1.40
C ASP A 133 -17.19 -10.06 -0.40
N LEU A 134 -18.41 -9.91 -0.93
CA LEU A 134 -19.62 -9.88 -0.12
C LEU A 134 -20.18 -11.28 0.20
N GLY A 135 -19.86 -12.28 -0.64
CA GLY A 135 -20.30 -13.66 -0.50
C GLY A 135 -19.21 -14.54 0.08
N LEU A 136 -19.08 -14.60 1.40
CA LEU A 136 -18.05 -15.35 2.12
C LEU A 136 -18.68 -16.61 2.75
N GLY A 137 -18.92 -17.63 1.93
CA GLY A 137 -19.56 -18.87 2.37
C GLY A 137 -20.99 -18.63 2.86
N MET A 138 -21.25 -18.92 4.13
CA MET A 138 -22.56 -18.68 4.78
C MET A 138 -22.66 -17.29 5.41
N ASP A 139 -21.56 -16.57 5.49
CA ASP A 139 -21.48 -15.23 6.09
C ASP A 139 -21.55 -14.13 5.04
N SER A 140 -21.70 -12.91 5.48
CA SER A 140 -21.84 -11.75 4.60
C SER A 140 -20.74 -10.75 4.81
N GLY A 141 -19.97 -10.44 3.76
CA GLY A 141 -18.98 -9.37 3.76
C GLY A 141 -19.53 -7.97 4.08
N PHE A 142 -20.84 -7.78 4.03
CA PHE A 142 -21.48 -6.54 4.49
C PHE A 142 -21.26 -6.25 5.98
N THR A 143 -21.05 -7.29 6.80
CA THR A 143 -20.72 -7.11 8.23
C THR A 143 -19.37 -6.40 8.37
N LEU A 144 -18.38 -6.86 7.59
CA LEU A 144 -17.03 -6.27 7.56
C LEU A 144 -17.08 -4.84 7.01
N LEU A 145 -17.84 -4.62 5.94
CA LEU A 145 -17.97 -3.29 5.32
C LEU A 145 -18.63 -2.29 6.29
N ARG A 146 -19.67 -2.71 7.05
CA ARG A 146 -20.26 -1.88 8.11
C ARG A 146 -19.27 -1.55 9.21
N LYS A 147 -18.46 -2.52 9.62
CA LYS A 147 -17.40 -2.29 10.61
C LYS A 147 -16.39 -1.26 10.10
N CYS A 148 -15.92 -1.40 8.85
CA CYS A 148 -15.03 -0.42 8.25
C CYS A 148 -15.67 0.99 8.17
N HIS A 149 -16.97 1.07 7.89
CA HIS A 149 -17.71 2.33 7.88
C HIS A 149 -17.83 2.98 9.26
N ALA A 150 -18.00 2.19 10.32
CA ALA A 150 -18.21 2.68 11.68
C ALA A 150 -16.90 3.15 12.35
N GLU A 151 -15.76 2.57 11.99
CA GLU A 151 -14.50 2.76 12.68
C GLU A 151 -13.61 3.83 12.01
N PRO A 152 -13.31 4.96 12.68
CA PRO A 152 -12.58 6.08 12.07
C PRO A 152 -11.22 5.71 11.46
N ARG A 153 -10.53 4.73 12.02
CA ARG A 153 -9.25 4.24 11.48
C ARG A 153 -9.42 3.46 10.18
N LEU A 154 -10.49 2.70 10.06
CA LEU A 154 -10.79 1.89 8.90
C LEU A 154 -11.41 2.70 7.77
N GLN A 155 -12.13 3.80 8.08
CA GLN A 155 -12.67 4.73 7.09
C GLN A 155 -11.62 5.34 6.16
N GLN A 156 -10.35 5.39 6.59
CA GLN A 156 -9.24 5.90 5.79
C GLN A 156 -8.71 4.87 4.78
N VAL A 157 -9.06 3.59 4.95
CA VAL A 157 -8.60 2.51 4.08
C VAL A 157 -9.53 2.40 2.88
N PRO A 158 -9.02 2.55 1.64
CA PRO A 158 -9.84 2.39 0.45
C PRO A 158 -10.27 0.93 0.29
N ILE A 159 -11.56 0.71 0.00
CA ILE A 159 -12.16 -0.62 -0.14
C ILE A 159 -12.68 -0.80 -1.56
N LEU A 160 -12.23 -1.86 -2.25
CA LEU A 160 -12.85 -2.40 -3.46
C LEU A 160 -13.75 -3.56 -3.04
N VAL A 161 -15.05 -3.44 -3.30
CA VAL A 161 -15.96 -4.58 -3.26
C VAL A 161 -15.85 -5.32 -4.59
N TRP A 162 -15.41 -6.58 -4.56
CA TRP A 162 -15.27 -7.44 -5.73
C TRP A 162 -16.02 -8.75 -5.50
N THR A 163 -17.22 -8.85 -6.09
CA THR A 163 -18.21 -9.87 -5.71
C THR A 163 -18.98 -10.43 -6.90
N LYS A 164 -19.62 -11.58 -6.69
CA LYS A 164 -20.60 -12.14 -7.65
C LYS A 164 -21.98 -11.50 -7.57
N HIS A 165 -22.26 -10.69 -6.55
CA HIS A 165 -23.52 -9.95 -6.46
C HIS A 165 -23.63 -8.94 -7.60
N THR A 166 -24.72 -9.04 -8.38
CA THR A 166 -24.95 -8.18 -9.57
C THR A 166 -26.09 -7.19 -9.38
N ASP A 167 -26.78 -7.26 -8.22
CA ASP A 167 -27.94 -6.45 -7.95
C ASP A 167 -27.57 -5.01 -7.55
N ASP A 168 -28.40 -4.04 -7.99
CA ASP A 168 -28.16 -2.63 -7.74
C ASP A 168 -28.23 -2.25 -6.25
N LEU A 169 -28.94 -3.04 -5.44
CA LEU A 169 -29.05 -2.80 -4.01
C LEU A 169 -27.70 -3.07 -3.31
N SER A 170 -27.05 -4.19 -3.64
CA SER A 170 -25.72 -4.51 -3.14
C SER A 170 -24.70 -3.43 -3.50
N LYS A 171 -24.73 -2.93 -4.73
CA LYS A 171 -23.86 -1.85 -5.19
C LYS A 171 -24.16 -0.54 -4.45
N THR A 172 -25.42 -0.14 -4.36
CA THR A 172 -25.84 1.09 -3.70
C THR A 172 -25.48 1.07 -2.21
N PHE A 173 -25.72 -0.06 -1.55
CA PHE A 173 -25.41 -0.22 -0.14
C PHE A 173 -23.92 -0.25 0.15
N SER A 174 -23.12 -0.88 -0.72
CA SER A 174 -21.66 -0.86 -0.60
C SER A 174 -21.12 0.58 -0.71
N ASN A 175 -21.59 1.35 -1.67
CA ASN A 175 -21.21 2.76 -1.83
C ASN A 175 -21.62 3.60 -0.62
N TYR A 176 -22.83 3.39 -0.08
CA TYR A 176 -23.28 4.07 1.14
C TYR A 176 -22.38 3.76 2.33
N LEU A 177 -21.89 2.53 2.45
CA LEU A 177 -20.95 2.10 3.49
C LEU A 177 -19.49 2.49 3.20
N GLY A 178 -19.23 3.31 2.18
CA GLY A 178 -17.92 3.90 1.92
C GLY A 178 -16.99 3.06 1.06
N ALA A 179 -17.48 2.03 0.35
CA ALA A 179 -16.68 1.37 -0.67
C ALA A 179 -16.25 2.39 -1.73
N LYS A 180 -14.95 2.41 -2.04
CA LYS A 180 -14.38 3.31 -3.05
C LYS A 180 -14.76 2.90 -4.47
N ASP A 181 -14.89 1.59 -4.71
CA ASP A 181 -15.31 1.02 -6.00
C ASP A 181 -16.07 -0.29 -5.77
N PHE A 182 -16.90 -0.67 -6.74
CA PHE A 182 -17.67 -1.90 -6.74
C PHE A 182 -17.51 -2.58 -8.11
N LEU A 183 -16.98 -3.79 -8.11
CA LEU A 183 -16.75 -4.58 -9.31
C LEU A 183 -17.43 -5.94 -9.21
N VAL A 184 -18.20 -6.29 -10.22
CA VAL A 184 -18.76 -7.63 -10.36
C VAL A 184 -17.66 -8.58 -10.88
N LYS A 185 -17.60 -9.80 -10.35
CA LYS A 185 -16.71 -10.86 -10.84
C LYS A 185 -17.16 -11.35 -12.23
N SER A 186 -16.82 -10.58 -13.26
CA SER A 186 -17.19 -10.86 -14.67
C SER A 186 -16.33 -11.94 -15.33
N GLY A 187 -15.16 -12.22 -14.74
CA GLY A 187 -14.16 -13.11 -15.33
C GLY A 187 -13.16 -12.39 -16.26
N ASP A 188 -13.33 -11.10 -16.52
CA ASP A 188 -12.33 -10.30 -17.25
C ASP A 188 -11.21 -9.81 -16.30
N PRO A 189 -9.97 -10.32 -16.43
CA PRO A 189 -8.86 -9.89 -15.59
C PRO A 189 -8.48 -8.42 -15.80
N GLN A 190 -8.81 -7.81 -16.94
CA GLN A 190 -8.49 -6.42 -17.21
C GLN A 190 -9.35 -5.47 -16.38
N GLU A 191 -10.65 -5.77 -16.23
CA GLU A 191 -11.54 -4.97 -15.38
C GLU A 191 -11.05 -4.95 -13.92
N LEU A 192 -10.60 -6.10 -13.41
CA LEU A 192 -10.03 -6.20 -12.06
C LEU A 192 -8.75 -5.36 -11.94
N ARG A 193 -7.81 -5.47 -12.88
CA ARG A 193 -6.59 -4.65 -12.87
C ARG A 193 -6.88 -3.16 -12.89
N ASP A 194 -7.85 -2.73 -13.67
CA ASP A 194 -8.19 -1.31 -13.76
C ASP A 194 -8.91 -0.82 -12.50
N ALA A 195 -9.74 -1.65 -11.87
CA ALA A 195 -10.35 -1.34 -10.57
C ALA A 195 -9.27 -1.25 -9.47
N LEU A 196 -8.32 -2.17 -9.42
CA LEU A 196 -7.21 -2.15 -8.48
C LEU A 196 -6.33 -0.90 -8.66
N LYS A 197 -6.02 -0.50 -9.91
CA LYS A 197 -5.31 0.76 -10.18
C LYS A 197 -6.06 1.97 -9.61
N ARG A 198 -7.38 2.07 -9.86
CA ARG A 198 -8.21 3.16 -9.33
C ARG A 198 -8.26 3.15 -7.79
N LEU A 199 -8.31 1.94 -7.19
CA LEU A 199 -8.30 1.77 -5.74
C LEU A 199 -7.05 2.40 -5.12
N MET A 200 -5.89 2.18 -5.72
CA MET A 200 -4.59 2.58 -5.19
C MET A 200 -4.23 4.05 -5.45
N VAL A 201 -4.98 4.77 -6.29
CA VAL A 201 -4.78 6.22 -6.49
C VAL A 201 -5.21 6.97 -5.22
N PRO A 202 -4.33 7.79 -4.60
CA PRO A 202 -4.69 8.59 -3.45
C PRO A 202 -5.87 9.51 -3.77
N THR A 203 -6.88 9.51 -2.93
CA THR A 203 -7.97 10.50 -3.04
C THR A 203 -7.44 11.86 -2.60
N ALA A 204 -7.74 12.94 -3.33
CA ALA A 204 -7.21 14.29 -3.10
C ALA A 204 -7.40 14.82 -1.65
N ALA A 205 -8.28 14.21 -0.85
CA ALA A 205 -8.46 14.54 0.56
C ALA A 205 -7.32 14.04 1.48
N GLN A 206 -6.45 13.13 1.03
CA GLN A 206 -5.35 12.57 1.84
C GLN A 206 -4.06 13.40 1.76
N THR A 207 -3.97 14.34 0.82
CA THR A 207 -2.77 15.18 0.63
C THR A 207 -2.75 16.44 1.51
N SER A 208 -3.82 16.79 2.23
CA SER A 208 -3.94 18.05 2.97
C SER A 208 -3.72 17.95 4.49
N LYS A 209 -3.28 16.80 5.05
CA LYS A 209 -3.08 16.61 6.50
C LYS A 209 -1.63 16.42 6.94
N THR A 210 -0.65 16.75 6.08
CA THR A 210 0.77 16.75 6.45
C THR A 210 1.35 18.11 6.10
N ALA A 211 0.95 19.15 6.80
CA ALA A 211 1.60 20.45 6.88
C ALA A 211 1.68 20.85 8.37
#